data_2d52c21ba6720472f3c32b428a999dd2
#
_entry.id   2d52c21ba6720472f3c32b428a999dd2
#
_cell.length_a   1.000
_cell.length_b   1.000
_cell.length_c   1.000
_cell.angle_alpha   90.00
_cell.angle_beta   90.00
_cell.angle_gamma   90.00
#
_symmetry.space_group_name_H-M   'P 1'
#
loop_
_entity.id
_entity.type
_entity.pdbx_description
1 polymer ?
#
loop_
_entity_poly.entity_id
_entity_poly.type
_entity_poly.pdbx_seq_one_letter_code
_entity_poly.pdbx_strand_id
1 'polypeptide(L)'
;MKKFVAELIGTFMLVFIGTGVVVFGNGLDGPGHFGIAFAFGLAIVVAAYSIGTVSGAHLNPAVSIAMFVNKRLSSSELVNYILGQVVGAFLASASVFFLLANSGMATASLVENALANGVTVFGGFLFETIATFLFVLVILTVTSASKGNGVIAGGVLAALVAKNFLGTEE
;
A
#
# COMPACT_ATOMS: atom_id res chain seq x y z
N MET A 1 3.09 19.10 -10.20
CA MET A 1 3.11 18.06 -11.27
C MET A 1 4.07 16.91 -10.97
N LYS A 2 5.38 17.12 -10.77
CA LYS A 2 6.35 16.00 -10.55
C LYS A 2 5.95 15.06 -9.40
N LYS A 3 5.57 15.61 -8.25
CA LYS A 3 5.15 14.83 -7.07
C LYS A 3 3.86 14.04 -7.31
N PHE A 4 2.87 14.64 -7.99
CA PHE A 4 1.65 13.94 -8.42
C PHE A 4 1.97 12.71 -9.27
N VAL A 5 2.81 12.88 -10.30
CA VAL A 5 3.19 11.77 -11.19
C VAL A 5 3.98 10.70 -10.44
N ALA A 6 4.87 11.10 -9.54
CA ALA A 6 5.61 10.16 -8.70
C ALA A 6 4.70 9.32 -7.81
N GLU A 7 3.74 9.95 -7.11
CA GLU A 7 2.76 9.24 -6.28
C GLU A 7 1.84 8.34 -7.12
N LEU A 8 1.43 8.79 -8.32
CA LEU A 8 0.65 7.98 -9.25
C LEU A 8 1.41 6.72 -9.65
N ILE A 9 2.66 6.86 -10.11
CA ILE A 9 3.48 5.71 -10.54
C ILE A 9 3.77 4.79 -9.34
N GLY A 10 4.15 5.33 -8.19
CA GLY A 10 4.47 4.53 -7.03
C GLY A 10 3.26 3.78 -6.48
N THR A 11 2.09 4.41 -6.42
CA THR A 11 0.87 3.74 -5.99
C THR A 11 0.40 2.72 -7.03
N PHE A 12 0.54 3.03 -8.32
CA PHE A 12 0.32 2.03 -9.38
C PHE A 12 1.19 0.79 -9.16
N MET A 13 2.50 0.97 -8.93
CA MET A 13 3.42 -0.16 -8.68
C MET A 13 3.00 -0.96 -7.45
N LEU A 14 2.69 -0.28 -6.34
CA LEU A 14 2.27 -0.92 -5.10
C LEU A 14 1.02 -1.80 -5.30
N VAL A 15 -0.03 -1.23 -5.87
CA VAL A 15 -1.30 -1.92 -6.06
C VAL A 15 -1.18 -3.00 -7.15
N PHE A 16 -0.53 -2.71 -8.27
CA PHE A 16 -0.37 -3.66 -9.36
C PHE A 16 0.42 -4.91 -8.95
N ILE A 17 1.56 -4.72 -8.27
CA ILE A 17 2.40 -5.83 -7.80
C ILE A 17 1.68 -6.61 -6.69
N GLY A 18 1.18 -5.91 -5.67
CA GLY A 18 0.53 -6.55 -4.53
C GLY A 18 -0.72 -7.34 -4.92
N THR A 19 -1.65 -6.69 -5.63
CA THR A 19 -2.87 -7.35 -6.12
C THR A 19 -2.56 -8.42 -7.17
N GLY A 20 -1.61 -8.15 -8.07
CA GLY A 20 -1.19 -9.10 -9.10
C GLY A 20 -0.66 -10.41 -8.51
N VAL A 21 0.13 -10.36 -7.45
CA VAL A 21 0.62 -11.55 -6.75
C VAL A 21 -0.53 -12.37 -6.17
N VAL A 22 -1.56 -11.74 -5.65
CA VAL A 22 -2.75 -12.45 -5.13
C VAL A 22 -3.54 -13.07 -6.28
N VAL A 23 -3.88 -12.27 -7.30
CA VAL A 23 -4.76 -12.70 -8.42
C VAL A 23 -4.09 -13.78 -9.25
N PHE A 24 -2.84 -13.58 -9.69
CA PHE A 24 -2.14 -14.51 -10.59
C PHE A 24 -1.32 -15.56 -9.86
N GLY A 25 -1.08 -15.39 -8.57
CA GLY A 25 -0.35 -16.33 -7.73
C GLY A 25 -1.21 -17.42 -7.09
N ASN A 26 -2.48 -17.54 -7.45
CA ASN A 26 -3.45 -18.48 -6.85
C ASN A 26 -3.77 -18.19 -5.38
N GLY A 27 -3.76 -16.90 -5.00
CA GLY A 27 -4.15 -16.47 -3.66
C GLY A 27 -3.31 -17.10 -2.56
N LEU A 28 -3.99 -17.65 -1.54
CA LEU A 28 -3.33 -18.27 -0.39
C LEU A 28 -2.73 -19.65 -0.69
N ASP A 29 -3.25 -20.37 -1.69
CA ASP A 29 -2.73 -21.68 -2.11
C ASP A 29 -1.39 -21.57 -2.86
N GLY A 30 -1.05 -20.35 -3.33
CA GLY A 30 0.22 -20.05 -3.98
C GLY A 30 1.24 -19.47 -2.98
N PRO A 31 1.45 -18.14 -2.98
CA PRO A 31 2.46 -17.50 -2.14
C PRO A 31 2.11 -17.48 -0.65
N GLY A 32 0.86 -17.74 -0.29
CA GLY A 32 0.34 -17.65 1.06
C GLY A 32 0.39 -16.23 1.63
N HIS A 33 -0.09 -16.04 2.86
CA HIS A 33 -0.09 -14.73 3.53
C HIS A 33 1.28 -14.06 3.57
N PHE A 34 2.32 -14.84 3.89
CA PHE A 34 3.68 -14.30 3.96
C PHE A 34 4.18 -13.80 2.62
N GLY A 35 3.98 -14.58 1.54
CA GLY A 35 4.41 -14.18 0.20
C GLY A 35 3.68 -12.93 -0.32
N ILE A 36 2.37 -12.85 -0.06
CA ILE A 36 1.55 -11.67 -0.40
C ILE A 36 2.06 -10.43 0.35
N ALA A 37 2.23 -10.54 1.65
CA ALA A 37 2.71 -9.47 2.49
C ALA A 37 4.13 -9.02 2.07
N PHE A 38 4.99 -9.97 1.75
CA PHE A 38 6.34 -9.69 1.26
C PHE A 38 6.33 -8.95 -0.08
N ALA A 39 5.43 -9.32 -1.00
CA ALA A 39 5.26 -8.64 -2.29
C ALA A 39 4.84 -7.17 -2.13
N PHE A 40 3.85 -6.89 -1.27
CA PHE A 40 3.47 -5.50 -0.94
C PHE A 40 4.64 -4.74 -0.30
N GLY A 41 5.35 -5.35 0.64
CA GLY A 41 6.50 -4.74 1.29
C GLY A 41 7.63 -4.41 0.32
N LEU A 42 7.98 -5.33 -0.57
CA LEU A 42 8.98 -5.09 -1.62
C LEU A 42 8.53 -3.99 -2.59
N ALA A 43 7.25 -3.95 -2.96
CA ALA A 43 6.73 -2.88 -3.81
C ALA A 43 6.92 -1.49 -3.16
N ILE A 44 6.70 -1.38 -1.84
CA ILE A 44 6.98 -0.13 -1.10
C ILE A 44 8.49 0.18 -1.14
N VAL A 45 9.36 -0.79 -0.92
CA VAL A 45 10.81 -0.59 -0.99
C VAL A 45 11.23 -0.10 -2.37
N VAL A 46 10.77 -0.77 -3.44
CA VAL A 46 11.06 -0.39 -4.82
C VAL A 46 10.59 1.04 -5.11
N ALA A 47 9.36 1.38 -4.71
CA ALA A 47 8.83 2.73 -4.86
C ALA A 47 9.66 3.76 -4.07
N ALA A 48 10.02 3.46 -2.82
CA ALA A 48 10.82 4.36 -2.00
C ALA A 48 12.19 4.66 -2.63
N TYR A 49 12.86 3.66 -3.19
CA TYR A 49 14.16 3.85 -3.84
C TYR A 49 14.06 4.46 -5.25
N SER A 50 12.95 4.28 -5.97
CA SER A 50 12.79 4.83 -7.33
C SER A 50 12.25 6.25 -7.34
N ILE A 51 11.15 6.51 -6.62
CA ILE A 51 10.44 7.80 -6.66
C ILE A 51 10.50 8.57 -5.33
N GLY A 52 11.07 7.97 -4.29
CA GLY A 52 11.13 8.59 -2.96
C GLY A 52 11.90 9.91 -2.95
N THR A 53 12.92 10.06 -3.80
CA THR A 53 13.67 11.32 -3.97
C THR A 53 12.82 12.45 -4.57
N VAL A 54 11.70 12.12 -5.23
CA VAL A 54 10.80 13.09 -5.89
C VAL A 54 9.64 13.48 -4.99
N SER A 55 8.97 12.49 -4.37
CA SER A 55 7.75 12.72 -3.57
C SER A 55 7.86 12.28 -2.11
N GLY A 56 8.87 11.49 -1.77
CA GLY A 56 8.93 10.80 -0.48
C GLY A 56 8.21 9.45 -0.49
N ALA A 57 7.59 9.06 -1.63
CA ALA A 57 6.87 7.79 -1.82
C ALA A 57 5.87 7.51 -0.68
N HIS A 58 4.90 8.39 -0.52
CA HIS A 58 3.85 8.19 0.49
C HIS A 58 2.93 7.04 0.13
N LEU A 59 2.50 6.92 -1.15
CA LEU A 59 1.72 5.83 -1.74
C LEU A 59 0.38 5.53 -1.05
N ASN A 60 0.06 6.30 -0.02
CA ASN A 60 -1.09 6.06 0.86
C ASN A 60 -1.65 7.39 1.36
N PRO A 61 -2.98 7.63 1.25
CA PRO A 61 -3.61 8.84 1.76
C PRO A 61 -3.40 9.07 3.27
N ALA A 62 -3.42 8.02 4.09
CA ALA A 62 -3.22 8.15 5.55
C ALA A 62 -1.80 8.65 5.85
N VAL A 63 -0.79 8.17 5.13
CA VAL A 63 0.59 8.67 5.23
C VAL A 63 0.67 10.15 4.83
N SER A 64 0.04 10.52 3.72
CA SER A 64 0.03 11.91 3.23
C SER A 64 -0.65 12.85 4.20
N ILE A 65 -1.78 12.44 4.80
CA ILE A 65 -2.48 13.19 5.84
C ILE A 65 -1.59 13.34 7.09
N ALA A 66 -0.93 12.28 7.53
CA ALA A 66 -0.03 12.33 8.67
C ALA A 66 1.18 13.26 8.44
N MET A 67 1.75 13.23 7.24
CA MET A 67 2.82 14.16 6.85
C MET A 67 2.33 15.62 6.81
N PHE A 68 1.11 15.86 6.37
CA PHE A 68 0.48 17.18 6.41
C PHE A 68 0.27 17.67 7.85
N VAL A 69 -0.30 16.83 8.73
CA VAL A 69 -0.49 17.15 10.16
C VAL A 69 0.86 17.42 10.82
N ASN A 70 1.90 16.70 10.45
CA ASN A 70 3.28 16.88 10.95
C ASN A 70 4.02 18.06 10.26
N LYS A 71 3.31 18.87 9.48
CA LYS A 71 3.85 20.08 8.78
C LYS A 71 4.98 19.76 7.78
N ARG A 72 5.05 18.52 7.28
CA ARG A 72 6.00 18.11 6.25
C ARG A 72 5.45 18.22 4.83
N LEU A 73 4.15 18.52 4.69
CA LEU A 73 3.44 18.64 3.43
C LEU A 73 2.52 19.86 3.48
N SER A 74 2.44 20.63 2.42
CA SER A 74 1.47 21.71 2.29
C SER A 74 0.08 21.18 1.91
N SER A 75 -0.98 21.99 2.12
CA SER A 75 -2.35 21.58 1.75
C SER A 75 -2.52 21.33 0.25
N SER A 76 -1.88 22.13 -0.59
CA SER A 76 -1.92 21.94 -2.04
C SER A 76 -1.18 20.67 -2.48
N GLU A 77 -0.09 20.33 -1.81
CA GLU A 77 0.63 19.08 -2.05
C GLU A 77 -0.19 17.88 -1.59
N LEU A 78 -0.85 17.96 -0.43
CA LEU A 78 -1.72 16.89 0.08
C LEU A 78 -2.78 16.48 -0.95
N VAL A 79 -3.47 17.47 -1.54
CA VAL A 79 -4.47 17.20 -2.58
C VAL A 79 -3.84 16.51 -3.78
N ASN A 80 -2.69 17.01 -4.26
CA ASN A 80 -1.98 16.41 -5.39
C ASN A 80 -1.51 14.98 -5.10
N TYR A 81 -1.08 14.68 -3.87
CA TYR A 81 -0.67 13.34 -3.45
C TYR A 81 -1.86 12.39 -3.45
N ILE A 82 -2.95 12.75 -2.79
CA ILE A 82 -4.15 11.91 -2.72
C ILE A 82 -4.71 11.65 -4.12
N LEU A 83 -4.81 12.67 -4.97
CA LEU A 83 -5.26 12.49 -6.35
C LEU A 83 -4.34 11.56 -7.16
N GLY A 84 -3.03 11.73 -7.05
CA GLY A 84 -2.06 10.83 -7.69
C GLY A 84 -2.22 9.39 -7.23
N GLN A 85 -2.35 9.19 -5.93
CA GLN A 85 -2.53 7.87 -5.31
C GLN A 85 -3.83 7.19 -5.76
N VAL A 86 -4.96 7.92 -5.76
CA VAL A 86 -6.26 7.37 -6.18
C VAL A 86 -6.23 7.00 -7.67
N VAL A 87 -5.69 7.87 -8.53
CA VAL A 87 -5.58 7.57 -9.97
C VAL A 87 -4.63 6.40 -10.20
N GLY A 88 -3.49 6.35 -9.51
CA GLY A 88 -2.53 5.25 -9.61
C GLY A 88 -3.14 3.89 -9.19
N ALA A 89 -3.86 3.86 -8.08
CA ALA A 89 -4.55 2.66 -7.60
C ALA A 89 -5.63 2.19 -8.60
N PHE A 90 -6.45 3.12 -9.11
CA PHE A 90 -7.48 2.81 -10.09
C PHE A 90 -6.88 2.21 -11.38
N LEU A 91 -5.84 2.83 -11.92
CA LEU A 91 -5.16 2.34 -13.13
C LEU A 91 -4.51 0.97 -12.90
N ALA A 92 -3.94 0.72 -11.72
CA ALA A 92 -3.38 -0.58 -11.36
C ALA A 92 -4.45 -1.66 -11.33
N SER A 93 -5.57 -1.42 -10.61
CA SER A 93 -6.69 -2.36 -10.52
C SER A 93 -7.32 -2.63 -11.89
N ALA A 94 -7.50 -1.60 -12.73
CA ALA A 94 -7.98 -1.74 -14.10
C ALA A 94 -7.02 -2.58 -14.95
N SER A 95 -5.71 -2.42 -14.78
CA SER A 95 -4.71 -3.22 -15.48
C SER A 95 -4.73 -4.68 -15.06
N VAL A 96 -4.83 -4.96 -13.75
CA VAL A 96 -4.96 -6.34 -13.25
C VAL A 96 -6.24 -6.98 -13.77
N PHE A 97 -7.37 -6.26 -13.74
CA PHE A 97 -8.64 -6.74 -14.28
C PHE A 97 -8.55 -7.07 -15.78
N PHE A 98 -7.96 -6.17 -16.56
CA PHE A 98 -7.77 -6.40 -17.99
C PHE A 98 -6.91 -7.63 -18.28
N LEU A 99 -5.81 -7.79 -17.55
CA LEU A 99 -4.94 -8.96 -17.68
C LEU A 99 -5.68 -10.25 -17.30
N LEU A 100 -6.43 -10.22 -16.20
CA LEU A 100 -7.23 -11.36 -15.74
C LEU A 100 -8.29 -11.75 -16.77
N ALA A 101 -9.02 -10.79 -17.32
CA ALA A 101 -10.04 -11.02 -18.33
C ALA A 101 -9.48 -11.63 -19.63
N ASN A 102 -8.18 -11.45 -19.90
CA ASN A 102 -7.49 -11.99 -21.09
C ASN A 102 -6.59 -13.21 -20.78
N SER A 103 -6.60 -13.73 -19.56
CA SER A 103 -5.71 -14.83 -19.15
C SER A 103 -6.32 -16.22 -19.29
N GLY A 104 -7.62 -16.33 -19.52
CA GLY A 104 -8.36 -17.61 -19.45
C GLY A 104 -8.58 -18.14 -18.04
N MET A 105 -8.13 -17.43 -17.01
CA MET A 105 -8.41 -17.74 -15.62
C MET A 105 -9.85 -17.34 -15.27
N ALA A 106 -10.46 -18.02 -14.28
CA ALA A 106 -11.77 -17.62 -13.80
C ALA A 106 -11.68 -16.18 -13.24
N THR A 107 -12.60 -15.31 -13.65
CA THR A 107 -12.72 -13.94 -13.15
C THR A 107 -13.30 -13.93 -11.73
N ALA A 108 -12.64 -14.60 -10.81
CA ALA A 108 -12.90 -14.44 -9.40
C ALA A 108 -12.45 -13.04 -8.95
N SER A 109 -12.91 -12.59 -7.84
CA SER A 109 -12.71 -11.27 -7.23
C SER A 109 -11.34 -10.60 -7.52
N LEU A 110 -11.32 -9.28 -7.67
CA LEU A 110 -10.10 -8.46 -7.69
C LEU A 110 -9.46 -8.30 -6.31
N VAL A 111 -9.69 -9.26 -5.42
CA VAL A 111 -9.17 -9.24 -4.04
C VAL A 111 -9.65 -7.99 -3.27
N GLU A 112 -10.94 -7.85 -3.17
CA GLU A 112 -11.56 -6.84 -2.33
C GLU A 112 -11.31 -7.15 -0.84
N ASN A 113 -11.04 -6.11 -0.06
CA ASN A 113 -10.96 -6.26 1.39
C ASN A 113 -12.35 -6.53 1.96
N ALA A 114 -12.50 -7.63 2.68
CA ALA A 114 -13.72 -8.02 3.37
C ALA A 114 -13.45 -8.32 4.84
N LEU A 115 -14.51 -8.25 5.66
CA LEU A 115 -14.40 -8.68 7.04
C LEU A 115 -14.30 -10.22 7.08
N ALA A 116 -13.33 -10.74 7.82
CA ALA A 116 -13.22 -12.17 8.06
C ALA A 116 -14.46 -12.70 8.82
N ASN A 117 -14.75 -13.98 8.65
CA ASN A 117 -15.90 -14.62 9.30
C ASN A 117 -15.87 -14.40 10.82
N GLY A 118 -16.98 -13.93 11.39
CA GLY A 118 -17.09 -13.65 12.82
C GLY A 118 -16.53 -12.30 13.27
N VAL A 119 -15.89 -11.53 12.39
CA VAL A 119 -15.42 -10.18 12.72
C VAL A 119 -16.55 -9.17 12.52
N THR A 120 -16.86 -8.42 13.60
CA THR A 120 -17.84 -7.34 13.53
C THR A 120 -17.28 -6.12 12.79
N VAL A 121 -18.14 -5.28 12.21
CA VAL A 121 -17.74 -4.01 11.59
C VAL A 121 -16.94 -3.14 12.56
N PHE A 122 -17.33 -3.09 13.83
CA PHE A 122 -16.60 -2.33 14.85
C PHE A 122 -15.20 -2.95 15.12
N GLY A 123 -15.13 -4.28 15.20
CA GLY A 123 -13.85 -4.99 15.37
C GLY A 123 -12.90 -4.74 14.21
N GLY A 124 -13.39 -4.81 12.97
CA GLY A 124 -12.61 -4.49 11.78
C GLY A 124 -12.13 -3.03 11.78
N PHE A 125 -13.03 -2.08 12.06
CA PHE A 125 -12.67 -0.66 12.18
C PHE A 125 -11.59 -0.40 13.22
N LEU A 126 -11.70 -1.01 14.41
CA LEU A 126 -10.70 -0.86 15.47
C LEU A 126 -9.35 -1.44 15.05
N PHE A 127 -9.35 -2.63 14.44
CA PHE A 127 -8.14 -3.28 13.93
C PHE A 127 -7.43 -2.40 12.90
N GLU A 128 -8.16 -1.92 11.87
CA GLU A 128 -7.62 -1.06 10.83
C GLU A 128 -7.08 0.26 11.40
N THR A 129 -7.77 0.82 12.40
CA THR A 129 -7.32 2.05 13.08
C THR A 129 -5.98 1.84 13.77
N ILE A 130 -5.85 0.75 14.55
CA ILE A 130 -4.60 0.44 15.27
C ILE A 130 -3.48 0.11 14.28
N ALA A 131 -3.77 -0.71 13.26
CA ALA A 131 -2.78 -1.10 12.27
C ALA A 131 -2.26 0.12 11.47
N THR A 132 -3.17 0.99 11.01
CA THR A 132 -2.82 2.23 10.31
C THR A 132 -2.05 3.18 11.22
N PHE A 133 -2.42 3.32 12.49
CA PHE A 133 -1.68 4.13 13.45
C PHE A 133 -0.24 3.64 13.59
N LEU A 134 -0.03 2.35 13.81
CA LEU A 134 1.31 1.78 13.95
C LEU A 134 2.13 1.95 12.66
N PHE A 135 1.53 1.69 11.51
CA PHE A 135 2.16 1.88 10.21
C PHE A 135 2.64 3.33 9.99
N VAL A 136 1.74 4.28 10.22
CA VAL A 136 2.05 5.71 10.06
C VAL A 136 3.09 6.18 11.08
N LEU A 137 3.00 5.71 12.34
CA LEU A 137 3.98 6.04 13.39
C LEU A 137 5.40 5.62 12.97
N VAL A 138 5.55 4.41 12.44
CA VAL A 138 6.85 3.93 11.95
C VAL A 138 7.34 4.81 10.80
N ILE A 139 6.50 5.11 9.81
CA ILE A 139 6.89 5.97 8.68
C ILE A 139 7.37 7.34 9.19
N LEU A 140 6.60 7.99 10.05
CA LEU A 140 6.97 9.31 10.60
C LEU A 140 8.30 9.27 11.35
N THR A 141 8.56 8.18 12.06
CA THR A 141 9.78 8.01 12.87
C THR A 141 11.00 7.76 11.99
N VAL A 142 10.93 6.77 11.08
CA VAL A 142 12.08 6.38 10.25
C VAL A 142 12.43 7.41 9.18
N THR A 143 11.46 8.24 8.79
CA THR A 143 11.67 9.35 7.84
C THR A 143 11.98 10.68 8.53
N SER A 144 12.12 10.72 9.87
CA SER A 144 12.45 11.95 10.59
C SER A 144 13.91 12.34 10.35
N ALA A 145 14.15 13.64 10.15
CA ALA A 145 15.49 14.18 9.88
C ALA A 145 16.50 13.93 11.03
N SER A 146 16.01 13.78 12.27
CA SER A 146 16.86 13.66 13.46
C SER A 146 17.17 12.21 13.86
N LYS A 147 16.35 11.23 13.46
CA LYS A 147 16.45 9.83 13.89
C LYS A 147 16.19 8.83 12.75
N GLY A 148 15.95 9.33 11.54
CA GLY A 148 15.62 8.50 10.40
C GLY A 148 16.81 7.70 9.89
N ASN A 149 16.57 6.41 9.59
CA ASN A 149 17.49 5.57 8.86
C ASN A 149 16.73 4.99 7.65
N GLY A 150 16.94 5.59 6.49
CA GLY A 150 16.25 5.23 5.26
C GLY A 150 16.45 3.76 4.83
N VAL A 151 17.55 3.14 5.26
CA VAL A 151 17.84 1.73 4.94
C VAL A 151 16.93 0.78 5.74
N ILE A 152 16.63 1.13 7.00
CA ILE A 152 15.77 0.32 7.86
C ILE A 152 14.29 0.55 7.55
N ALA A 153 13.93 1.73 7.05
CA ALA A 153 12.55 2.10 6.73
C ALA A 153 11.85 1.07 5.83
N GLY A 154 12.50 0.64 4.76
CA GLY A 154 11.94 -0.33 3.82
C GLY A 154 11.62 -1.69 4.46
N GLY A 155 12.53 -2.23 5.26
CA GLY A 155 12.35 -3.53 5.91
C GLY A 155 11.25 -3.54 6.97
N VAL A 156 11.16 -2.46 7.77
CA VAL A 156 10.11 -2.33 8.81
C VAL A 156 8.74 -2.13 8.17
N LEU A 157 8.64 -1.36 7.10
CA LEU A 157 7.40 -1.16 6.36
C LEU A 157 6.89 -2.46 5.73
N ALA A 158 7.80 -3.28 5.17
CA ALA A 158 7.47 -4.60 4.65
C ALA A 158 6.87 -5.51 5.73
N ALA A 159 7.45 -5.53 6.92
CA ALA A 159 6.98 -6.34 8.04
C ALA A 159 5.61 -5.89 8.59
N LEU A 160 5.29 -4.59 8.53
CA LEU A 160 3.99 -4.07 8.98
C LEU A 160 2.86 -4.31 7.97
N VAL A 161 3.15 -4.22 6.68
CA VAL A 161 2.18 -4.57 5.63
C VAL A 161 1.81 -6.05 5.72
N ALA A 162 2.77 -6.93 6.06
CA ALA A 162 2.53 -8.33 6.29
C ALA A 162 1.40 -8.60 7.30
N LYS A 163 1.32 -7.79 8.34
CA LYS A 163 0.35 -7.97 9.41
C LYS A 163 -1.09 -7.63 9.00
N ASN A 164 -1.29 -6.70 8.06
CA ASN A 164 -2.64 -6.31 7.62
C ASN A 164 -3.32 -7.39 6.74
N PHE A 165 -2.55 -8.32 6.18
CA PHE A 165 -3.06 -9.41 5.36
C PHE A 165 -3.30 -10.72 6.13
N LEU A 166 -2.87 -10.80 7.40
CA LEU A 166 -3.05 -12.02 8.21
C LEU A 166 -4.47 -12.22 8.73
N GLY A 167 -5.41 -11.34 8.41
CA GLY A 167 -6.81 -11.40 8.85
C GLY A 167 -7.83 -11.70 7.75
N THR A 168 -7.43 -11.96 6.52
CA THR A 168 -8.34 -12.36 5.44
C THR A 168 -8.35 -13.87 5.36
N GLU A 169 -9.08 -14.53 6.25
CA GLU A 169 -9.17 -15.96 6.27
C GLU A 169 -10.56 -16.48 5.98
N GLU A 170 -10.54 -17.48 5.09
CA GLU A 170 -11.47 -18.59 4.82
C GLU A 170 -12.87 -18.23 4.34
#